data_04522767785b80af84279c0ef98d38de
#
_entry.id   04522767785b80af84279c0ef98d38de
#
_cell.length_a   1.000
_cell.length_b   1.000
_cell.length_c   1.000
_cell.angle_alpha   90.00
_cell.angle_beta   90.00
_cell.angle_gamma   90.00
#
_symmetry.space_group_name_H-M   'P 1'
#
loop_
_entity.id
_entity.type
_entity.pdbx_description
1 polymer ?
#
loop_
_entity_poly.entity_id
_entity_poly.type
_entity_poly.pdbx_seq_one_letter_code
_entity_poly.pdbx_strand_id
1 'polypeptide(L)'
;MSLEFNRRSFLKYSAAAAVAVAGSSLLVGCGEDEYQKTGKIGSTLKLMGTFTLYDSPDAPTYTVTTPATATAPATGTFKCKLSIKCTTDKVPLCVTKGNFELTVNSTGKSKDDVDYLDNAITVKRQGAGSSGGKFDLTTDDGAQDFDITVADVILKDGDKVEFKYWPRIQASSGNSGYTRAFCTWKMTAKKGATIGKITLV
;
A
#
# COMPACT_ATOMS: atom_id res chain seq x y z
N MET A 1 -34.11 18.38 -35.85
CA MET A 1 -32.68 18.73 -35.97
C MET A 1 -31.89 17.78 -35.07
N SER A 2 -31.25 16.76 -35.68
CA SER A 2 -30.41 15.84 -34.92
C SER A 2 -28.97 16.40 -34.93
N LEU A 3 -28.44 16.64 -33.74
CA LEU A 3 -27.04 17.04 -33.57
C LEU A 3 -26.18 15.79 -33.72
N GLU A 4 -25.57 15.63 -34.90
CA GLU A 4 -24.54 14.62 -35.11
C GLU A 4 -23.25 15.04 -34.38
N PHE A 5 -22.98 14.40 -33.24
CA PHE A 5 -21.70 14.53 -32.54
C PHE A 5 -20.62 13.76 -33.26
N ASN A 6 -19.81 14.45 -34.05
CA ASN A 6 -18.65 13.87 -34.74
C ASN A 6 -17.47 13.72 -33.74
N ARG A 7 -16.79 12.55 -33.77
CA ARG A 7 -15.62 12.24 -32.95
C ARG A 7 -14.52 13.33 -32.95
N ARG A 8 -14.42 14.11 -34.04
CA ARG A 8 -13.49 15.24 -34.12
C ARG A 8 -13.90 16.45 -33.27
N SER A 9 -15.18 16.63 -33.02
CA SER A 9 -15.68 17.69 -32.13
C SER A 9 -15.40 17.39 -30.67
N PHE A 10 -15.48 16.12 -30.28
CA PHE A 10 -15.16 15.68 -28.92
C PHE A 10 -13.70 15.99 -28.53
N LEU A 11 -12.75 15.77 -29.46
CA LEU A 11 -11.33 16.06 -29.22
C LEU A 11 -11.02 17.56 -29.14
N LYS A 12 -11.80 18.42 -29.75
CA LYS A 12 -11.63 19.89 -29.67
C LYS A 12 -12.14 20.48 -28.36
N TYR A 13 -13.14 19.88 -27.74
CA TYR A 13 -13.71 20.33 -26.47
C TYR A 13 -12.96 19.74 -25.25
N SER A 14 -12.32 18.57 -25.40
CA SER A 14 -11.48 18.00 -24.33
C SER A 14 -10.14 18.71 -24.13
N ALA A 15 -9.66 19.47 -25.14
CA ALA A 15 -8.43 20.23 -25.03
C ALA A 15 -8.60 21.60 -24.31
N ALA A 16 -9.83 22.10 -24.15
CA ALA A 16 -10.09 23.39 -23.50
C ALA A 16 -10.40 23.30 -21.99
N ALA A 17 -10.54 22.10 -21.44
CA ALA A 17 -10.81 21.87 -20.00
C ALA A 17 -9.55 21.61 -19.16
N ALA A 18 -8.35 21.76 -19.72
CA ALA A 18 -7.09 21.42 -19.07
C ALA A 18 -6.36 22.61 -18.42
N VAL A 19 -7.03 23.71 -18.10
CA VAL A 19 -6.42 24.83 -17.37
C VAL A 19 -7.35 25.29 -16.27
N ALA A 20 -7.06 24.91 -15.08
CA ALA A 20 -7.31 25.52 -13.76
C ALA A 20 -7.80 24.50 -12.74
N VAL A 21 -6.94 23.63 -12.23
CA VAL A 21 -6.99 23.22 -10.81
C VAL A 21 -5.56 23.04 -10.31
N ALA A 22 -4.89 24.13 -10.03
CA ALA A 22 -3.80 24.12 -9.07
C ALA A 22 -4.46 24.07 -7.68
N GLY A 23 -4.25 22.98 -6.95
CA GLY A 23 -4.59 22.90 -5.54
C GLY A 23 -5.88 22.15 -5.23
N SER A 24 -5.90 20.86 -5.50
CA SER A 24 -6.59 19.86 -4.70
C SER A 24 -6.30 18.48 -5.31
N SER A 25 -5.96 17.54 -4.47
CA SER A 25 -5.64 16.14 -4.73
C SER A 25 -6.86 15.35 -5.27
N LEU A 26 -7.31 15.66 -6.48
CA LEU A 26 -8.40 14.94 -7.15
C LEU A 26 -7.98 14.59 -8.60
N LEU A 27 -6.84 13.93 -8.76
CA LEU A 27 -6.67 13.01 -9.86
C LEU A 27 -7.04 11.61 -9.38
N VAL A 28 -8.31 11.42 -9.10
CA VAL A 28 -8.90 10.07 -9.11
C VAL A 28 -8.87 9.64 -10.58
N GLY A 29 -7.86 8.84 -10.93
CA GLY A 29 -7.74 8.28 -12.27
C GLY A 29 -8.99 7.50 -12.61
N CYS A 30 -9.60 7.81 -13.75
CA CYS A 30 -10.58 6.95 -14.40
C CYS A 30 -9.97 5.56 -14.58
N GLY A 31 -10.44 4.58 -13.79
CA GLY A 31 -10.03 3.18 -13.91
C GLY A 31 -9.63 2.48 -12.61
N GLU A 32 -9.81 3.10 -11.43
CA GLU A 32 -9.71 2.30 -10.21
C GLU A 32 -10.88 1.31 -10.18
N ASP A 33 -10.53 0.02 -10.15
CA ASP A 33 -11.47 -1.04 -9.87
C ASP A 33 -12.18 -0.71 -8.54
N GLU A 34 -13.49 -0.91 -8.48
CA GLU A 34 -14.28 -0.68 -7.26
C GLU A 34 -13.67 -1.36 -6.03
N TYR A 35 -12.96 -2.46 -6.25
CA TYR A 35 -12.34 -3.30 -5.23
C TYR A 35 -10.84 -3.04 -5.01
N GLN A 36 -10.23 -2.13 -5.77
CA GLN A 36 -8.81 -1.81 -5.64
C GLN A 36 -8.63 -0.31 -5.42
N LYS A 37 -7.89 0.06 -4.40
CA LYS A 37 -7.59 1.44 -4.05
C LYS A 37 -6.10 1.68 -3.97
N THR A 38 -5.64 2.77 -4.54
CA THR A 38 -4.22 3.13 -4.57
C THR A 38 -4.00 4.51 -3.96
N GLY A 39 -2.94 4.64 -3.18
CA GLY A 39 -2.55 5.90 -2.55
C GLY A 39 -1.04 6.03 -2.36
N LYS A 40 -0.65 7.11 -1.70
CA LYS A 40 0.72 7.43 -1.29
C LYS A 40 0.85 7.31 0.23
N ILE A 41 2.06 7.46 0.76
CA ILE A 41 2.29 7.66 2.20
C ILE A 41 1.37 8.78 2.70
N GLY A 42 0.75 8.60 3.86
CA GLY A 42 -0.23 9.52 4.45
C GLY A 42 -1.64 9.42 3.89
N SER A 43 -1.87 8.65 2.81
CA SER A 43 -3.20 8.52 2.24
C SER A 43 -4.09 7.58 3.05
N THR A 44 -5.36 8.00 3.20
CA THR A 44 -6.43 7.15 3.72
C THR A 44 -7.22 6.57 2.55
N LEU A 45 -7.23 5.25 2.44
CA LEU A 45 -7.96 4.52 1.41
C LEU A 45 -9.25 3.95 2.00
N LYS A 46 -10.33 4.04 1.24
CA LYS A 46 -11.67 3.58 1.65
C LYS A 46 -12.10 2.40 0.77
N LEU A 47 -12.40 1.29 1.39
CA LEU A 47 -12.90 0.09 0.72
C LEU A 47 -14.05 -0.51 1.55
N MET A 48 -13.79 -1.54 2.35
CA MET A 48 -14.73 -2.10 3.35
C MET A 48 -14.47 -1.54 4.74
N GLY A 49 -13.57 -0.62 4.83
CA GLY A 49 -13.09 0.09 6.00
C GLY A 49 -12.32 1.33 5.55
N THR A 50 -11.67 1.98 6.49
CA THR A 50 -10.71 3.04 6.22
C THR A 50 -9.32 2.58 6.66
N PHE A 51 -8.34 2.75 5.78
CA PHE A 51 -6.97 2.28 5.96
C PHE A 51 -6.03 3.44 5.71
N THR A 52 -5.27 3.84 6.72
CA THR A 52 -4.34 4.97 6.62
C THR A 52 -2.92 4.49 6.86
N LEU A 53 -2.08 4.56 5.83
CA LEU A 53 -0.64 4.42 6.00
C LEU A 53 -0.11 5.74 6.56
N TYR A 54 0.51 5.68 7.75
CA TYR A 54 0.97 6.89 8.43
C TYR A 54 2.06 7.63 7.64
N ASP A 55 2.08 8.95 7.82
CA ASP A 55 3.13 9.86 7.38
C ASP A 55 3.99 10.28 8.58
N SER A 56 4.92 11.21 8.38
CA SER A 56 5.79 11.73 9.45
C SER A 56 4.99 12.16 10.70
N PRO A 57 5.42 11.76 11.93
CA PRO A 57 6.70 11.12 12.25
C PRO A 57 6.73 9.58 12.10
N ASP A 58 5.59 8.94 11.86
CA ASP A 58 5.42 7.49 11.80
C ASP A 58 5.48 6.94 10.36
N ALA A 59 6.02 7.70 9.42
CA ALA A 59 6.18 7.31 8.03
C ALA A 59 6.94 5.98 7.85
N PRO A 60 6.70 5.25 6.78
CA PRO A 60 7.46 4.03 6.46
C PRO A 60 8.96 4.28 6.48
N THR A 61 9.69 3.35 7.08
CA THR A 61 11.14 3.41 7.21
C THR A 61 11.81 2.15 6.67
N TYR A 62 13.05 2.30 6.24
CA TYR A 62 13.91 1.19 5.90
C TYR A 62 15.25 1.34 6.62
N THR A 63 15.68 0.28 7.29
CA THR A 63 16.95 0.23 8.01
C THR A 63 17.76 -0.95 7.53
N VAL A 64 18.99 -0.72 7.03
CA VAL A 64 19.91 -1.79 6.67
C VAL A 64 20.29 -2.57 7.92
N THR A 65 20.11 -3.88 7.88
CA THR A 65 20.49 -4.81 8.96
C THR A 65 21.71 -5.61 8.62
N THR A 66 21.87 -5.95 7.35
CA THR A 66 23.06 -6.66 6.83
C THR A 66 23.70 -5.84 5.72
N PRO A 67 24.91 -5.34 5.90
CA PRO A 67 25.63 -4.60 4.85
C PRO A 67 25.89 -5.46 3.61
N ALA A 68 25.99 -4.80 2.45
CA ALA A 68 26.42 -5.48 1.22
C ALA A 68 27.83 -6.06 1.34
N THR A 69 28.02 -7.21 0.72
CA THR A 69 29.34 -7.85 0.55
C THR A 69 29.71 -7.88 -0.93
N ALA A 70 30.89 -8.42 -1.27
CA ALA A 70 31.28 -8.60 -2.66
C ALA A 70 30.34 -9.53 -3.45
N THR A 71 29.62 -10.42 -2.74
CA THR A 71 28.80 -11.48 -3.35
C THR A 71 27.30 -11.36 -3.05
N ALA A 72 26.92 -10.49 -2.11
CA ALA A 72 25.51 -10.35 -1.71
C ALA A 72 25.10 -8.86 -1.53
N PRO A 73 23.89 -8.47 -1.95
CA PRO A 73 23.37 -7.13 -1.72
C PRO A 73 23.11 -6.89 -0.23
N ALA A 74 23.05 -5.63 0.17
CA ALA A 74 22.56 -5.27 1.50
C ALA A 74 21.10 -5.69 1.67
N THR A 75 20.78 -6.23 2.84
CA THR A 75 19.40 -6.46 3.25
C THR A 75 19.04 -5.58 4.44
N GLY A 76 17.78 -5.35 4.62
CA GLY A 76 17.30 -4.50 5.70
C GLY A 76 15.87 -4.82 6.13
N THR A 77 15.39 -4.04 7.05
CA THR A 77 14.03 -4.14 7.60
C THR A 77 13.21 -2.95 7.14
N PHE A 78 12.10 -3.22 6.45
CA PHE A 78 11.04 -2.25 6.20
C PHE A 78 10.07 -2.23 7.38
N LYS A 79 9.68 -1.05 7.83
CA LYS A 79 8.66 -0.88 8.88
C LYS A 79 7.67 0.18 8.46
N CYS A 80 6.40 -0.05 8.74
CA CYS A 80 5.35 0.95 8.59
C CYS A 80 4.28 0.78 9.66
N LYS A 81 3.49 1.83 9.86
CA LYS A 81 2.31 1.84 10.72
C LYS A 81 1.07 2.03 9.85
N LEU A 82 0.08 1.17 10.08
CA LEU A 82 -1.20 1.21 9.37
C LEU A 82 -2.33 1.34 10.39
N SER A 83 -3.17 2.38 10.24
CA SER A 83 -4.44 2.48 10.95
C SER A 83 -5.53 1.79 10.16
N ILE A 84 -6.28 0.91 10.82
CA ILE A 84 -7.35 0.11 10.24
C ILE A 84 -8.63 0.36 11.04
N LYS A 85 -9.69 0.81 10.36
CA LYS A 85 -11.03 0.95 10.94
C LYS A 85 -12.04 0.19 10.11
N CYS A 86 -12.78 -0.72 10.71
CA CYS A 86 -13.92 -1.37 10.08
C CYS A 86 -15.08 -0.37 9.96
N THR A 87 -15.74 -0.33 8.81
CA THR A 87 -16.89 0.55 8.56
C THR A 87 -18.13 -0.22 8.08
N THR A 88 -18.12 -1.53 8.17
CA THR A 88 -19.21 -2.40 7.78
C THR A 88 -19.55 -3.41 8.88
N ASP A 89 -20.81 -3.55 9.21
CA ASP A 89 -21.29 -4.50 10.22
C ASP A 89 -21.48 -5.91 9.67
N LYS A 90 -21.37 -6.09 8.36
CA LYS A 90 -21.68 -7.37 7.70
C LYS A 90 -20.64 -8.43 7.94
N VAL A 91 -19.36 -8.06 7.94
CA VAL A 91 -18.24 -9.00 8.11
C VAL A 91 -17.04 -8.27 8.73
N PRO A 92 -16.38 -8.82 9.74
CA PRO A 92 -15.19 -8.21 10.33
C PRO A 92 -14.03 -8.14 9.33
N LEU A 93 -13.15 -7.16 9.52
CA LEU A 93 -11.88 -7.09 8.81
C LEU A 93 -10.85 -8.00 9.47
N CYS A 94 -10.18 -8.80 8.67
CA CYS A 94 -9.14 -9.68 9.16
C CYS A 94 -7.77 -9.00 9.09
N VAL A 95 -6.99 -9.09 10.16
CA VAL A 95 -5.61 -8.59 10.21
C VAL A 95 -4.70 -9.71 10.71
N THR A 96 -3.96 -10.28 9.79
CA THR A 96 -2.89 -11.27 10.04
C THR A 96 -1.71 -10.95 9.12
N LYS A 97 -0.58 -11.59 9.32
CA LYS A 97 0.57 -11.46 8.42
C LYS A 97 0.23 -11.78 6.96
N GLY A 98 -0.68 -12.75 6.71
CA GLY A 98 -1.13 -13.15 5.38
C GLY A 98 -2.04 -12.12 4.67
N ASN A 99 -2.41 -11.03 5.34
CA ASN A 99 -3.16 -9.93 4.72
C ASN A 99 -2.25 -8.85 4.12
N PHE A 100 -0.94 -9.01 4.21
CA PHE A 100 0.02 -8.00 3.77
C PHE A 100 1.00 -8.54 2.74
N GLU A 101 1.47 -7.65 1.88
CA GLU A 101 2.54 -7.90 0.92
C GLU A 101 3.36 -6.62 0.76
N LEU A 102 4.66 -6.79 0.63
CA LEU A 102 5.56 -5.74 0.18
C LEU A 102 6.18 -6.19 -1.14
N THR A 103 5.94 -5.46 -2.21
CA THR A 103 6.52 -5.69 -3.52
C THR A 103 7.60 -4.64 -3.80
N VAL A 104 8.77 -5.07 -4.24
CA VAL A 104 9.87 -4.21 -4.66
C VAL A 104 10.19 -4.45 -6.12
N ASN A 105 10.19 -3.39 -6.92
CA ASN A 105 10.49 -3.43 -8.34
C ASN A 105 11.63 -2.49 -8.70
N SER A 106 12.80 -3.06 -8.99
CA SER A 106 14.01 -2.31 -9.33
C SER A 106 14.06 -1.86 -10.79
N THR A 107 13.34 -2.54 -11.68
CA THR A 107 13.44 -2.30 -13.14
C THR A 107 12.24 -1.57 -13.71
N GLY A 108 11.16 -1.44 -12.92
CA GLY A 108 9.89 -0.91 -13.37
C GLY A 108 9.09 -1.87 -14.27
N LYS A 109 9.49 -3.15 -14.35
CA LYS A 109 8.79 -4.21 -15.08
C LYS A 109 8.27 -5.24 -14.09
N SER A 110 6.96 -5.43 -14.01
CA SER A 110 6.32 -6.28 -13.01
C SER A 110 6.81 -7.73 -12.99
N LYS A 111 7.37 -8.25 -14.08
CA LYS A 111 7.98 -9.58 -14.11
C LYS A 111 9.25 -9.71 -13.26
N ASP A 112 9.85 -8.58 -12.87
CA ASP A 112 11.06 -8.51 -12.05
C ASP A 112 10.73 -8.08 -10.61
N ASP A 113 9.44 -8.10 -10.23
CA ASP A 113 8.99 -7.81 -8.87
C ASP A 113 9.51 -8.87 -7.90
N VAL A 114 9.93 -8.41 -6.74
CA VAL A 114 10.27 -9.27 -5.60
C VAL A 114 9.20 -9.07 -4.54
N ASP A 115 8.46 -10.13 -4.25
CA ASP A 115 7.36 -10.11 -3.29
C ASP A 115 7.81 -10.69 -1.94
N TYR A 116 7.55 -9.93 -0.88
CA TYR A 116 7.78 -10.33 0.50
C TYR A 116 6.43 -10.64 1.12
N LEU A 117 6.22 -11.89 1.49
CA LEU A 117 4.96 -12.44 1.98
C LEU A 117 5.11 -13.00 3.40
N ASP A 118 4.09 -13.62 3.90
CA ASP A 118 3.88 -14.23 5.21
C ASP A 118 5.10 -14.43 6.11
N ASN A 119 6.13 -15.14 5.63
CA ASN A 119 7.29 -15.49 6.47
C ASN A 119 8.24 -14.32 6.72
N ALA A 120 8.24 -13.34 5.82
CA ALA A 120 9.01 -12.11 5.98
C ALA A 120 8.28 -11.07 6.82
N ILE A 121 6.94 -11.22 7.03
CA ILE A 121 6.07 -10.21 7.61
C ILE A 121 5.73 -10.54 9.05
N THR A 122 5.87 -9.53 9.91
CA THR A 122 5.38 -9.53 11.29
C THR A 122 4.39 -8.40 11.48
N VAL A 123 3.26 -8.70 12.13
CA VAL A 123 2.19 -7.75 12.44
C VAL A 123 1.98 -7.67 13.94
N LYS A 124 1.96 -6.46 14.49
CA LYS A 124 1.72 -6.21 15.91
C LYS A 124 0.65 -5.13 16.05
N ARG A 125 -0.43 -5.44 16.76
CA ARG A 125 -1.42 -4.42 17.17
C ARG A 125 -0.85 -3.59 18.30
N GLN A 126 -0.96 -2.26 18.22
CA GLN A 126 -0.53 -1.38 19.30
C GLN A 126 -1.42 -1.58 20.55
N GLY A 127 -0.81 -1.55 21.71
CA GLY A 127 -1.52 -1.82 22.98
C GLY A 127 -1.82 -3.29 23.26
N ALA A 128 -1.59 -4.21 22.32
CA ALA A 128 -1.71 -5.64 22.56
C ALA A 128 -0.38 -6.25 23.02
N GLY A 129 -0.42 -7.10 24.02
CA GLY A 129 0.79 -7.70 24.63
C GLY A 129 1.54 -8.72 23.75
N SER A 130 0.98 -9.15 22.61
CA SER A 130 1.59 -10.17 21.75
C SER A 130 1.66 -9.72 20.30
N SER A 131 2.77 -10.06 19.63
CA SER A 131 2.91 -9.99 18.17
C SER A 131 2.45 -11.29 17.53
N GLY A 132 1.84 -11.21 16.33
CA GLY A 132 1.59 -12.37 15.47
C GLY A 132 0.23 -13.06 15.65
N GLY A 133 -0.74 -12.41 16.26
CA GLY A 133 -2.12 -12.91 16.35
C GLY A 133 -2.95 -12.66 15.09
N LYS A 134 -4.10 -13.33 15.04
CA LYS A 134 -5.21 -12.96 14.16
C LYS A 134 -6.09 -11.97 14.90
N PHE A 135 -6.41 -10.85 14.26
CA PHE A 135 -7.35 -9.85 14.77
C PHE A 135 -8.52 -9.75 13.80
N ASP A 136 -9.73 -9.89 14.31
CA ASP A 136 -10.95 -9.64 13.56
C ASP A 136 -11.56 -8.33 14.09
N LEU A 137 -11.53 -7.28 13.26
CA LEU A 137 -11.99 -5.94 13.64
C LEU A 137 -13.44 -5.74 13.18
N THR A 138 -14.27 -5.29 14.09
CA THR A 138 -15.66 -4.90 13.89
C THR A 138 -15.80 -3.38 13.91
N THR A 139 -16.99 -2.86 13.67
CA THR A 139 -17.29 -1.43 13.78
C THR A 139 -17.10 -0.90 15.20
N ASP A 140 -17.26 -1.75 16.23
CA ASP A 140 -17.17 -1.39 17.65
C ASP A 140 -15.72 -1.17 18.10
N ASP A 141 -14.74 -1.76 17.39
CA ASP A 141 -13.33 -1.63 17.75
C ASP A 141 -12.74 -0.23 17.51
N GLY A 142 -13.44 0.60 16.73
CA GLY A 142 -12.90 1.90 16.30
C GLY A 142 -11.70 1.76 15.37
N ALA A 143 -10.85 2.78 15.30
CA ALA A 143 -9.59 2.71 14.56
C ALA A 143 -8.53 2.01 15.43
N GLN A 144 -7.81 1.06 14.83
CA GLN A 144 -6.74 0.30 15.47
C GLN A 144 -5.45 0.44 14.70
N ASP A 145 -4.36 0.64 15.39
CA ASP A 145 -3.03 0.82 14.81
C ASP A 145 -2.24 -0.48 14.85
N PHE A 146 -1.58 -0.76 13.74
CA PHE A 146 -0.75 -1.92 13.54
C PHE A 146 0.65 -1.52 13.08
N ASP A 147 1.66 -2.03 13.77
CA ASP A 147 3.05 -1.99 13.34
C ASP A 147 3.33 -3.20 12.45
N ILE A 148 3.70 -2.95 11.21
CA ILE A 148 4.07 -3.97 10.24
C ILE A 148 5.58 -3.90 10.00
N THR A 149 6.23 -5.05 10.11
CA THR A 149 7.67 -5.20 9.87
C THR A 149 7.89 -6.26 8.81
N VAL A 150 8.70 -5.94 7.80
CA VAL A 150 9.12 -6.89 6.76
C VAL A 150 10.63 -7.04 6.85
N ALA A 151 11.09 -8.27 7.06
CA ALA A 151 12.51 -8.60 7.20
C ALA A 151 13.17 -8.91 5.85
N ASP A 152 14.49 -8.81 5.84
CA ASP A 152 15.38 -9.21 4.73
C ASP A 152 15.06 -8.56 3.38
N VAL A 153 14.51 -7.36 3.41
CA VAL A 153 14.16 -6.58 2.21
C VAL A 153 15.43 -6.04 1.56
N ILE A 154 15.52 -6.18 0.25
CA ILE A 154 16.56 -5.56 -0.58
C ILE A 154 15.98 -4.32 -1.21
N LEU A 155 16.54 -3.15 -0.88
CA LEU A 155 16.15 -1.87 -1.48
C LEU A 155 17.37 -1.13 -2.01
N LYS A 156 17.21 -0.55 -3.20
CA LYS A 156 18.19 0.32 -3.86
C LYS A 156 17.56 1.68 -4.16
N ASP A 157 18.41 2.65 -4.41
CA ASP A 157 17.97 3.97 -4.87
C ASP A 157 17.18 3.87 -6.17
N GLY A 158 16.01 4.47 -6.20
CA GLY A 158 15.10 4.47 -7.35
C GLY A 158 14.07 3.32 -7.38
N ASP A 159 14.21 2.31 -6.54
CA ASP A 159 13.27 1.19 -6.49
C ASP A 159 11.85 1.67 -6.22
N LYS A 160 10.88 1.05 -6.91
CA LYS A 160 9.46 1.24 -6.64
C LYS A 160 9.01 0.22 -5.62
N VAL A 161 8.32 0.70 -4.60
CA VAL A 161 7.86 -0.11 -3.48
C VAL A 161 6.34 0.00 -3.40
N GLU A 162 5.67 -1.13 -3.39
CA GLU A 162 4.22 -1.21 -3.18
C GLU A 162 3.95 -2.00 -1.90
N PHE A 163 3.27 -1.35 -0.95
CA PHE A 163 2.77 -2.00 0.25
C PHE A 163 1.28 -2.25 0.08
N LYS A 164 0.85 -3.51 0.20
CA LYS A 164 -0.52 -3.93 -0.05
C LYS A 164 -1.15 -4.51 1.21
N TYR A 165 -2.45 -4.27 1.38
CA TYR A 165 -3.29 -4.85 2.41
C TYR A 165 -4.59 -5.38 1.81
N TRP A 166 -4.87 -6.67 2.05
CA TRP A 166 -6.12 -7.35 1.69
C TRP A 166 -7.00 -7.48 2.93
N PRO A 167 -8.07 -6.69 3.08
CA PRO A 167 -8.86 -6.66 4.32
C PRO A 167 -9.63 -7.96 4.61
N ARG A 168 -9.75 -8.86 3.64
CA ARG A 168 -10.56 -10.07 3.77
C ARG A 168 -9.97 -11.33 3.15
N ILE A 169 -8.67 -11.46 3.05
CA ILE A 169 -8.11 -12.76 2.77
C ILE A 169 -8.32 -13.62 4.01
N GLN A 170 -9.33 -14.47 3.96
CA GLN A 170 -9.34 -15.64 4.82
C GLN A 170 -8.58 -16.73 4.11
N ALA A 171 -7.56 -17.27 4.76
CA ALA A 171 -6.76 -18.38 4.27
C ALA A 171 -7.54 -19.70 4.18
N SER A 172 -8.86 -19.71 4.34
CA SER A 172 -9.71 -20.89 4.21
C SER A 172 -10.49 -20.87 2.91
N SER A 173 -10.13 -21.80 2.06
CA SER A 173 -10.92 -22.46 1.02
C SER A 173 -12.30 -21.86 0.73
N GLY A 174 -12.49 -21.19 -0.39
CA GLY A 174 -13.78 -20.98 -1.00
C GLY A 174 -14.22 -19.55 -1.25
N ASN A 175 -13.53 -18.52 -0.78
CA ASN A 175 -13.92 -17.14 -0.99
C ASN A 175 -13.05 -16.42 -2.02
N SER A 176 -13.03 -16.91 -3.25
CA SER A 176 -12.32 -16.29 -4.37
C SER A 176 -12.78 -14.86 -4.71
N GLY A 177 -13.94 -14.41 -4.22
CA GLY A 177 -14.47 -13.06 -4.44
C GLY A 177 -13.74 -11.97 -3.65
N TYR A 178 -13.10 -12.29 -2.54
CA TYR A 178 -12.43 -11.31 -1.66
C TYR A 178 -10.95 -11.09 -1.97
N THR A 179 -10.33 -11.95 -2.76
CA THR A 179 -8.93 -11.82 -3.18
C THR A 179 -8.69 -10.64 -4.14
N ARG A 180 -9.75 -10.02 -4.67
CA ARG A 180 -9.66 -8.86 -5.54
C ARG A 180 -9.70 -7.54 -4.81
N ALA A 181 -10.13 -7.53 -3.55
CA ALA A 181 -10.30 -6.31 -2.77
C ALA A 181 -9.04 -6.01 -1.97
N PHE A 182 -8.27 -5.01 -2.39
CA PHE A 182 -7.04 -4.60 -1.70
C PHE A 182 -6.74 -3.11 -1.82
N CYS A 183 -5.95 -2.64 -0.88
CA CYS A 183 -5.38 -1.30 -0.88
C CYS A 183 -3.88 -1.36 -1.13
N THR A 184 -3.36 -0.45 -1.95
CA THR A 184 -1.94 -0.35 -2.29
C THR A 184 -1.43 1.05 -1.98
N TRP A 185 -0.32 1.15 -1.24
CA TRP A 185 0.42 2.40 -1.09
C TRP A 185 1.72 2.30 -1.87
N LYS A 186 1.92 3.28 -2.76
CA LYS A 186 3.09 3.34 -3.65
C LYS A 186 4.12 4.31 -3.10
N MET A 187 5.36 3.88 -3.11
CA MET A 187 6.51 4.61 -2.59
C MET A 187 7.67 4.51 -3.56
N THR A 188 8.65 5.37 -3.39
CA THR A 188 9.94 5.28 -4.10
C THR A 188 11.05 5.32 -3.08
N ALA A 189 11.97 4.36 -3.17
CA ALA A 189 13.19 4.37 -2.39
C ALA A 189 14.15 5.44 -2.91
N LYS A 190 14.62 6.32 -2.04
CA LYS A 190 15.60 7.36 -2.37
C LYS A 190 16.79 7.29 -1.43
N LYS A 191 17.98 7.44 -1.99
CA LYS A 191 19.21 7.57 -1.20
C LYS A 191 19.10 8.77 -0.28
N GLY A 192 19.25 8.54 1.02
CA GLY A 192 19.27 9.61 2.00
C GLY A 192 20.59 10.37 2.01
N ALA A 193 20.61 11.53 2.67
CA ALA A 193 21.81 12.34 2.82
C ALA A 193 22.95 11.60 3.57
N THR A 194 22.61 10.67 4.44
CA THR A 194 23.56 9.83 5.16
C THR A 194 23.91 8.60 4.34
N ILE A 195 25.20 8.27 4.24
CA ILE A 195 25.69 7.09 3.52
C ILE A 195 24.99 5.83 4.10
N GLY A 196 24.43 5.01 3.21
CA GLY A 196 23.75 3.77 3.57
C GLY A 196 22.29 3.95 4.06
N LYS A 197 21.78 5.19 4.14
CA LYS A 197 20.38 5.43 4.48
C LYS A 197 19.51 5.51 3.21
N ILE A 198 18.42 4.79 3.19
CA ILE A 198 17.35 4.90 2.18
C ILE A 198 16.12 5.48 2.85
N THR A 199 15.49 6.46 2.22
CA THR A 199 14.22 7.05 2.62
C THR A 199 13.14 6.61 1.64
N LEU A 200 11.91 6.46 2.13
CA LEU A 200 10.73 6.15 1.32
C LEU A 200 9.90 7.42 1.15
N VAL A 201 9.53 7.74 -0.10
CA VAL A 201 8.77 8.94 -0.46
C VAL A 201 7.64 8.61 -1.44
#